data_fb771e91cbfc030d88b65c397fd8b4cd
#
_entry.id   fb771e91cbfc030d88b65c397fd8b4cd
#
_cell.length_a   1.000
_cell.length_b   1.000
_cell.length_c   1.000
_cell.angle_alpha   90.00
_cell.angle_beta   90.00
_cell.angle_gamma   90.00
#
_symmetry.space_group_name_H-M   'P 1'
#
loop_
_entity.id
_entity.type
_entity.pdbx_description
1 polymer ?
#
loop_
_entity_poly.entity_id
_entity_poly.type
_entity_poly.pdbx_seq_one_letter_code
_entity_poly.pdbx_strand_id
1 'polypeptide(L)'
;MSVRRETDELTGLSSIEVLDPAERPAAGKDLRPAITLVDANGKELTLANTTVPAHYLLPSKAILSLSDGDDIGVGDIIARIPQEGSKTRDITGGLPRVADLFEARKPKEPSLLAEISGTVSFGKETKGKVRLVITPVDGKPLEDGSEHYEELIPKHRQLTVFEGEMVAKGEVVSDGPSNPHDILRLKGIETLAHYITNEIQEVYRLQ
;
A
#
# COMPACT_ATOMS: atom_id res chain seq x y z
N MET A 1 -9.52 -7.28 -20.62
CA MET A 1 -8.56 -8.02 -19.78
C MET A 1 -7.88 -7.02 -18.87
N SER A 2 -7.65 -7.36 -17.62
CA SER A 2 -6.97 -6.52 -16.63
C SER A 2 -5.50 -6.89 -16.41
N VAL A 3 -5.06 -7.95 -17.09
CA VAL A 3 -3.70 -8.49 -17.03
C VAL A 3 -3.15 -8.74 -18.43
N ARG A 4 -1.83 -8.61 -18.58
CA ARG A 4 -1.05 -8.97 -19.77
C ARG A 4 -0.19 -10.17 -19.42
N ARG A 5 -0.17 -11.18 -20.30
CA ARG A 5 0.81 -12.27 -20.21
C ARG A 5 2.00 -11.93 -21.10
N GLU A 6 3.18 -12.04 -20.53
CA GLU A 6 4.43 -11.84 -21.21
C GLU A 6 5.30 -13.10 -21.02
N THR A 7 5.83 -13.63 -22.09
CA THR A 7 6.73 -14.78 -22.05
C THR A 7 8.11 -14.31 -22.47
N ASP A 8 9.08 -14.48 -21.60
CA ASP A 8 10.47 -14.19 -21.90
C ASP A 8 10.98 -15.24 -22.92
N GLU A 9 11.31 -14.79 -24.11
CA GLU A 9 11.79 -15.66 -25.19
C GLU A 9 13.14 -16.32 -24.88
N LEU A 10 13.94 -15.77 -23.96
CA LEU A 10 15.25 -16.30 -23.60
C LEU A 10 15.16 -17.35 -22.49
N THR A 11 14.29 -17.16 -21.53
CA THR A 11 14.16 -18.05 -20.37
C THR A 11 12.97 -19.00 -20.46
N GLY A 12 12.03 -18.74 -21.38
CA GLY A 12 10.78 -19.49 -21.49
C GLY A 12 9.80 -19.30 -20.33
N LEU A 13 10.13 -18.42 -19.39
CA LEU A 13 9.28 -18.12 -18.24
C LEU A 13 8.14 -17.17 -18.64
N SER A 14 6.93 -17.53 -18.28
CA SER A 14 5.77 -16.65 -18.46
C SER A 14 5.51 -15.88 -17.18
N SER A 15 5.30 -14.58 -17.33
CA SER A 15 4.87 -13.69 -16.25
C SER A 15 3.55 -13.04 -16.59
N ILE A 16 2.79 -12.70 -15.56
CA ILE A 16 1.52 -12.02 -15.71
C ILE A 16 1.67 -10.63 -15.07
N GLU A 17 1.56 -9.59 -15.88
CA GLU A 17 1.59 -8.21 -15.45
C GLU A 17 0.17 -7.66 -15.29
N VAL A 18 -0.09 -6.98 -14.17
CA VAL A 18 -1.35 -6.27 -13.92
C VAL A 18 -1.31 -4.91 -14.63
N LEU A 19 -2.19 -4.73 -15.60
CA LEU A 19 -2.27 -3.47 -16.36
C LEU A 19 -2.80 -2.31 -15.51
N ASP A 20 -2.28 -1.12 -15.79
CA ASP A 20 -2.85 0.10 -15.22
C ASP A 20 -4.31 0.28 -15.66
N PRO A 21 -5.23 0.75 -14.80
CA PRO A 21 -6.62 1.04 -15.19
C PRO A 21 -6.76 1.94 -16.41
N ALA A 22 -5.80 2.84 -16.65
CA ALA A 22 -5.79 3.71 -17.83
C ALA A 22 -5.50 2.95 -19.14
N GLU A 23 -4.73 1.88 -19.08
CA GLU A 23 -4.32 1.05 -20.22
C GLU A 23 -5.33 -0.09 -20.52
N ARG A 24 -6.28 -0.29 -19.63
CA ARG A 24 -7.28 -1.36 -19.77
C ARG A 24 -8.36 -0.97 -20.78
N PRO A 25 -8.86 -1.94 -21.58
CA PRO A 25 -10.04 -1.72 -22.39
C PRO A 25 -11.26 -1.36 -21.52
N ALA A 26 -12.22 -0.65 -22.08
CA ALA A 26 -13.37 -0.08 -21.35
C ALA A 26 -14.10 -1.10 -20.44
N ALA A 27 -14.24 -2.35 -20.89
CA ALA A 27 -14.86 -3.43 -20.13
C ALA A 27 -14.00 -3.94 -18.95
N GLY A 28 -12.74 -3.55 -18.86
CA GLY A 28 -11.81 -4.01 -17.83
C GLY A 28 -11.37 -2.93 -16.83
N LYS A 29 -11.83 -1.69 -16.99
CA LYS A 29 -11.40 -0.56 -16.14
C LYS A 29 -11.78 -0.71 -14.68
N ASP A 30 -12.93 -1.30 -14.42
CA ASP A 30 -13.47 -1.49 -13.06
C ASP A 30 -13.07 -2.83 -12.43
N LEU A 31 -12.35 -3.70 -13.18
CA LEU A 31 -11.89 -4.97 -12.67
C LEU A 31 -10.74 -4.77 -11.68
N ARG A 32 -10.79 -5.48 -10.57
CA ARG A 32 -9.72 -5.53 -9.57
C ARG A 32 -9.06 -6.90 -9.61
N PRO A 33 -7.87 -7.01 -10.24
CA PRO A 33 -7.11 -8.25 -10.20
C PRO A 33 -6.77 -8.62 -8.76
N ALA A 34 -6.95 -9.87 -8.42
CA ALA A 34 -6.68 -10.37 -7.09
C ALA A 34 -6.19 -11.82 -7.16
N ILE A 35 -5.49 -12.24 -6.12
CA ILE A 35 -5.10 -13.63 -5.87
C ILE A 35 -5.93 -14.14 -4.72
N THR A 36 -6.57 -15.29 -4.91
CA THR A 36 -7.30 -15.99 -3.85
C THR A 36 -6.59 -17.30 -3.57
N LEU A 37 -6.28 -17.57 -2.30
CA LEU A 37 -5.74 -18.86 -1.89
C LEU A 37 -6.88 -19.85 -1.65
N VAL A 38 -6.73 -21.05 -2.21
CA VAL A 38 -7.70 -22.12 -2.06
C VAL A 38 -7.04 -23.38 -1.52
N ASP A 39 -7.80 -24.24 -0.87
CA ASP A 39 -7.33 -25.57 -0.46
C ASP A 39 -7.37 -26.57 -1.64
N ALA A 40 -6.91 -27.79 -1.40
CA ALA A 40 -6.91 -28.87 -2.38
C ALA A 40 -8.33 -29.22 -2.92
N ASN A 41 -9.39 -28.78 -2.26
CA ASN A 41 -10.78 -29.00 -2.65
C ASN A 41 -11.37 -27.76 -3.38
N GLY A 42 -10.57 -26.71 -3.62
CA GLY A 42 -11.02 -25.47 -4.25
C GLY A 42 -11.80 -24.53 -3.32
N LYS A 43 -11.78 -24.75 -2.01
CA LYS A 43 -12.40 -23.89 -1.03
C LYS A 43 -11.44 -22.77 -0.64
N GLU A 44 -11.94 -21.54 -0.58
CA GLU A 44 -11.14 -20.38 -0.17
C GLU A 44 -10.60 -20.55 1.25
N LEU A 45 -9.29 -20.30 1.39
CA LEU A 45 -8.62 -20.23 2.68
C LEU A 45 -8.90 -18.90 3.36
N THR A 46 -8.86 -18.89 4.68
CA THR A 46 -8.95 -17.67 5.47
C THR A 46 -7.59 -17.29 6.04
N LEU A 47 -7.39 -16.01 6.30
CA LEU A 47 -6.21 -15.51 7.00
C LEU A 47 -6.14 -16.11 8.41
N ALA A 48 -4.91 -16.35 8.88
CA ALA A 48 -4.69 -16.98 10.18
C ALA A 48 -5.44 -16.25 11.31
N ASN A 49 -6.22 -17.01 12.09
CA ASN A 49 -7.00 -16.52 13.21
C ASN A 49 -8.14 -15.53 12.87
N THR A 50 -8.57 -15.48 11.61
CA THR A 50 -9.66 -14.63 11.17
C THR A 50 -10.69 -15.40 10.33
N THR A 51 -11.84 -14.77 10.08
CA THR A 51 -12.85 -15.26 9.11
C THR A 51 -12.72 -14.62 7.75
N VAL A 52 -11.71 -13.78 7.56
CA VAL A 52 -11.47 -13.05 6.31
C VAL A 52 -10.84 -13.98 5.28
N PRO A 53 -11.38 -14.06 4.05
CA PRO A 53 -10.77 -14.87 2.99
C PRO A 53 -9.35 -14.39 2.66
N ALA A 54 -8.46 -15.34 2.36
CA ALA A 54 -7.09 -15.02 1.89
C ALA A 54 -7.15 -14.54 0.45
N HIS A 55 -7.59 -13.31 0.27
CA HIS A 55 -7.84 -12.63 -0.98
C HIS A 55 -6.97 -11.37 -1.08
N TYR A 56 -5.96 -11.38 -1.94
CA TYR A 56 -4.97 -10.31 -2.08
C TYR A 56 -5.22 -9.53 -3.35
N LEU A 57 -5.64 -8.27 -3.20
CA LEU A 57 -5.79 -7.33 -4.33
C LEU A 57 -4.41 -6.97 -4.88
N LEU A 58 -4.27 -7.03 -6.19
CA LEU A 58 -3.02 -6.71 -6.87
C LEU A 58 -3.02 -5.26 -7.35
N PRO A 59 -2.01 -4.47 -6.96
CA PRO A 59 -1.83 -3.14 -7.51
C PRO A 59 -1.44 -3.20 -8.99
N SER A 60 -1.57 -2.07 -9.68
CA SER A 60 -1.08 -1.91 -11.05
C SER A 60 0.41 -2.22 -11.14
N LYS A 61 0.83 -2.81 -12.26
CA LYS A 61 2.21 -3.23 -12.53
C LYS A 61 2.74 -4.35 -11.61
N ALA A 62 1.90 -4.96 -10.81
CA ALA A 62 2.29 -6.17 -10.09
C ALA A 62 2.62 -7.29 -11.09
N ILE A 63 3.74 -7.96 -10.87
CA ILE A 63 4.24 -9.06 -11.72
C ILE A 63 4.07 -10.36 -10.95
N LEU A 64 3.28 -11.28 -11.53
CA LEU A 64 3.12 -12.63 -11.02
C LEU A 64 3.98 -13.57 -11.87
N SER A 65 4.74 -14.40 -11.20
CA SER A 65 5.49 -15.49 -11.82
C SER A 65 4.79 -16.86 -11.68
N LEU A 66 3.63 -16.88 -11.04
CA LEU A 66 2.82 -18.08 -10.81
C LEU A 66 1.63 -18.11 -11.77
N SER A 67 1.21 -19.31 -12.10
CA SER A 67 0.00 -19.56 -12.89
C SER A 67 -1.18 -19.93 -11.98
N ASP A 68 -2.38 -19.80 -12.53
CA ASP A 68 -3.59 -20.25 -11.84
C ASP A 68 -3.55 -21.77 -11.60
N GLY A 69 -3.73 -22.17 -10.34
CA GLY A 69 -3.66 -23.56 -9.91
C GLY A 69 -2.29 -24.03 -9.42
N ASP A 70 -1.27 -23.16 -9.39
CA ASP A 70 0.04 -23.54 -8.84
C ASP A 70 -0.05 -23.73 -7.32
N ASP A 71 0.63 -24.77 -6.83
CA ASP A 71 0.79 -25.02 -5.40
C ASP A 71 1.82 -24.06 -4.79
N ILE A 72 1.48 -23.45 -3.66
CA ILE A 72 2.37 -22.52 -2.95
C ILE A 72 2.57 -22.94 -1.50
N GLY A 73 3.78 -22.73 -1.01
CA GLY A 73 4.16 -22.94 0.38
C GLY A 73 4.29 -21.63 1.16
N VAL A 74 4.39 -21.76 2.47
CA VAL A 74 4.64 -20.61 3.35
C VAL A 74 6.02 -20.01 3.04
N GLY A 75 6.04 -18.73 2.70
CA GLY A 75 7.27 -18.01 2.33
C GLY A 75 7.52 -17.90 0.84
N ASP A 76 6.68 -18.50 -0.01
CA ASP A 76 6.79 -18.34 -1.46
C ASP A 76 6.38 -16.95 -1.92
N ILE A 77 7.10 -16.46 -2.93
CA ILE A 77 6.80 -15.16 -3.53
C ILE A 77 5.64 -15.32 -4.51
N ILE A 78 4.48 -14.79 -4.16
CA ILE A 78 3.27 -14.86 -5.00
C ILE A 78 3.29 -13.78 -6.08
N ALA A 79 3.67 -12.56 -5.72
CA ALA A 79 3.74 -11.44 -6.64
C ALA A 79 4.90 -10.52 -6.27
N ARG A 80 5.47 -9.87 -7.27
CA ARG A 80 6.46 -8.80 -7.11
C ARG A 80 5.79 -7.50 -7.50
N ILE A 81 5.80 -6.54 -6.61
CA ILE A 81 5.34 -5.20 -6.89
C ILE A 81 6.58 -4.38 -7.20
N PRO A 82 6.79 -3.96 -8.48
CA PRO A 82 7.89 -3.06 -8.78
C PRO A 82 7.66 -1.82 -7.94
N GLN A 83 8.55 -1.55 -7.02
CA GLN A 83 8.66 -0.21 -6.47
C GLN A 83 9.15 0.66 -7.63
N GLU A 84 8.22 1.17 -8.41
CA GLU A 84 8.48 2.46 -9.01
C GLU A 84 8.66 3.33 -7.78
N GLY A 85 9.94 3.49 -7.40
CA GLY A 85 10.26 4.44 -6.37
C GLY A 85 9.46 5.63 -6.74
N SER A 86 8.65 6.15 -5.83
CA SER A 86 7.99 7.41 -6.02
C SER A 86 9.12 8.38 -6.39
N LYS A 87 9.51 8.31 -7.66
CA LYS A 87 10.31 9.31 -8.32
C LYS A 87 9.41 10.51 -8.31
N THR A 88 9.20 10.88 -7.16
CA THR A 88 8.71 12.09 -6.62
C THR A 88 8.85 13.15 -7.65
N ARG A 89 7.75 13.43 -8.22
CA ARG A 89 7.56 14.59 -9.05
C ARG A 89 7.90 15.90 -8.30
N ASP A 90 8.38 15.80 -7.06
CA ASP A 90 8.65 16.90 -6.15
C ASP A 90 9.90 16.66 -5.27
N ILE A 91 10.94 15.95 -5.79
CA ILE A 91 12.24 15.93 -5.09
C ILE A 91 12.98 17.20 -5.45
N THR A 92 12.84 18.19 -4.62
CA THR A 92 13.84 19.23 -4.46
C THR A 92 15.07 18.53 -3.85
N GLY A 93 16.09 18.27 -4.65
CA GLY A 93 17.35 17.71 -4.17
C GLY A 93 18.26 18.77 -3.59
N GLY A 94 19.29 18.36 -2.86
CA GLY A 94 20.33 19.23 -2.34
C GLY A 94 19.89 20.18 -1.23
N LEU A 95 20.54 21.34 -1.15
CA LEU A 95 20.29 22.34 -0.10
C LEU A 95 18.82 22.79 0.04
N PRO A 96 18.03 22.96 -1.02
CA PRO A 96 16.61 23.25 -0.89
C PRO A 96 15.82 22.19 -0.12
N ARG A 97 16.14 20.90 -0.28
CA ARG A 97 15.51 19.83 0.48
C ARG A 97 15.81 19.92 1.98
N VAL A 98 17.03 20.28 2.33
CA VAL A 98 17.43 20.48 3.74
C VAL A 98 16.65 21.66 4.33
N ALA A 99 16.49 22.75 3.59
CA ALA A 99 15.68 23.89 4.05
C ALA A 99 14.21 23.50 4.27
N ASP A 100 13.60 22.73 3.35
CA ASP A 100 12.23 22.24 3.50
C ASP A 100 12.05 21.34 4.72
N LEU A 101 13.05 20.51 5.06
CA LEU A 101 13.04 19.67 6.25
C LEU A 101 13.10 20.50 7.54
N PHE A 102 13.97 21.52 7.59
CA PHE A 102 14.07 22.40 8.76
C PHE A 102 12.86 23.33 8.92
N GLU A 103 12.23 23.74 7.82
CA GLU A 103 10.97 24.48 7.84
C GLU A 103 9.76 23.59 8.14
N ALA A 104 9.96 22.25 8.17
CA ALA A 104 8.90 21.26 8.31
C ALA A 104 7.76 21.46 7.29
N ARG A 105 8.10 21.76 6.04
CA ARG A 105 7.12 21.94 4.97
C ARG A 105 6.32 20.68 4.75
N LYS A 106 5.00 20.86 4.64
CA LYS A 106 4.10 19.75 4.31
C LYS A 106 4.23 19.38 2.83
N PRO A 107 4.48 18.12 2.49
CA PRO A 107 4.42 17.65 1.11
C PRO A 107 3.03 17.86 0.51
N LYS A 108 2.96 18.08 -0.81
CA LYS A 108 1.66 18.26 -1.51
C LYS A 108 0.78 17.02 -1.43
N GLU A 109 1.40 15.85 -1.53
CA GLU A 109 0.72 14.55 -1.45
C GLU A 109 1.47 13.64 -0.44
N PRO A 110 1.29 13.88 0.87
CA PRO A 110 2.00 13.11 1.89
C PRO A 110 1.51 11.66 1.92
N SER A 111 2.38 10.74 2.34
CA SER A 111 1.96 9.39 2.71
C SER A 111 0.93 9.45 3.84
N LEU A 112 -0.04 8.54 3.80
CA LEU A 112 -1.00 8.40 4.89
C LEU A 112 -0.46 7.42 5.93
N LEU A 113 -0.57 7.80 7.19
CA LEU A 113 -0.23 6.98 8.33
C LEU A 113 -1.52 6.53 9.03
N ALA A 114 -1.53 5.30 9.55
CA ALA A 114 -2.64 4.80 10.34
C ALA A 114 -2.83 5.63 11.62
N GLU A 115 -4.01 6.18 11.82
CA GLU A 115 -4.34 6.98 13.02
C GLU A 115 -4.47 6.12 14.27
N ILE A 116 -4.90 4.89 14.09
CA ILE A 116 -5.13 3.91 15.16
C ILE A 116 -4.54 2.56 14.78
N SER A 117 -4.29 1.72 15.79
CA SER A 117 -3.97 0.32 15.57
C SER A 117 -5.24 -0.48 15.39
N GLY A 118 -5.31 -1.29 14.33
CA GLY A 118 -6.52 -2.03 14.03
C GLY A 118 -6.42 -2.88 12.78
N THR A 119 -7.53 -3.50 12.42
CA THR A 119 -7.67 -4.29 11.21
C THR A 119 -8.19 -3.43 10.08
N VAL A 120 -7.49 -3.47 8.95
CA VAL A 120 -7.84 -2.74 7.73
C VAL A 120 -8.99 -3.43 6.99
N SER A 121 -9.94 -2.63 6.54
CA SER A 121 -10.96 -3.07 5.59
C SER A 121 -11.26 -1.96 4.57
N PHE A 122 -11.77 -2.34 3.42
CA PHE A 122 -12.14 -1.36 2.39
C PHE A 122 -13.65 -1.26 2.26
N GLY A 123 -14.15 -0.07 2.58
CA GLY A 123 -15.57 0.24 2.47
C GLY A 123 -16.02 0.56 1.05
N LYS A 124 -17.28 0.96 0.94
CA LYS A 124 -17.90 1.32 -0.32
C LYS A 124 -17.18 2.47 -1.02
N GLU A 125 -16.83 2.28 -2.28
CA GLU A 125 -16.18 3.31 -3.07
C GLU A 125 -17.09 4.52 -3.30
N THR A 126 -16.51 5.69 -3.21
CA THR A 126 -17.13 6.95 -3.60
C THR A 126 -16.44 7.50 -4.83
N LYS A 127 -17.03 8.53 -5.48
CA LYS A 127 -16.54 9.13 -6.73
C LYS A 127 -15.02 9.37 -6.72
N GLY A 128 -14.23 8.44 -7.30
CA GLY A 128 -12.78 8.55 -7.45
C GLY A 128 -11.96 8.31 -6.19
N LYS A 129 -12.57 7.89 -5.07
CA LYS A 129 -11.89 7.60 -3.80
C LYS A 129 -12.23 6.20 -3.30
N VAL A 130 -11.26 5.57 -2.65
CA VAL A 130 -11.41 4.31 -1.90
C VAL A 130 -11.59 4.68 -0.44
N ARG A 131 -12.54 4.06 0.23
CA ARG A 131 -12.75 4.22 1.67
C ARG A 131 -11.91 3.18 2.40
N LEU A 132 -10.91 3.64 3.11
CA LEU A 132 -10.16 2.84 4.06
C LEU A 132 -10.87 2.91 5.41
N VAL A 133 -11.06 1.76 6.04
CA VAL A 133 -11.65 1.64 7.37
C VAL A 133 -10.66 0.88 8.24
N ILE A 134 -10.35 1.40 9.43
CA ILE A 134 -9.52 0.71 10.41
C ILE A 134 -10.36 0.47 11.65
N THR A 135 -10.58 -0.81 11.97
CA THR A 135 -11.34 -1.22 13.15
C THR A 135 -10.39 -1.52 14.30
N PRO A 136 -10.54 -0.90 15.49
CA PRO A 136 -9.66 -1.11 16.63
C PRO A 136 -9.61 -2.58 17.05
N VAL A 137 -8.43 -3.06 17.44
CA VAL A 137 -8.22 -4.45 17.89
C VAL A 137 -8.97 -4.77 19.19
N ASP A 138 -9.04 -3.79 20.08
CA ASP A 138 -9.67 -3.95 21.40
C ASP A 138 -11.19 -3.75 21.38
N GLY A 139 -11.78 -3.49 20.22
CA GLY A 139 -13.22 -3.34 20.03
C GLY A 139 -13.83 -2.16 20.80
N LYS A 140 -13.00 -1.25 21.31
CA LYS A 140 -13.48 -0.06 22.01
C LYS A 140 -13.75 1.06 21.03
N PRO A 141 -14.80 1.85 21.25
CA PRO A 141 -15.04 3.04 20.45
C PRO A 141 -13.89 4.04 20.59
N LEU A 142 -13.64 4.78 19.54
CA LEU A 142 -12.64 5.86 19.51
C LEU A 142 -13.05 7.01 20.43
N GLU A 143 -12.13 7.95 20.65
CA GLU A 143 -12.36 9.12 21.52
C GLU A 143 -13.55 9.99 21.05
N ASP A 144 -13.85 9.96 19.75
CA ASP A 144 -15.01 10.66 19.14
C ASP A 144 -16.32 9.85 19.22
N GLY A 145 -16.28 8.64 19.81
CA GLY A 145 -17.42 7.75 19.93
C GLY A 145 -17.69 6.88 18.71
N SER A 146 -16.89 6.96 17.65
CA SER A 146 -17.00 6.10 16.47
C SER A 146 -16.45 4.70 16.75
N GLU A 147 -17.02 3.69 16.08
CA GLU A 147 -16.59 2.28 16.22
C GLU A 147 -15.35 1.96 15.36
N HIS A 148 -15.03 2.81 14.39
CA HIS A 148 -13.92 2.63 13.45
C HIS A 148 -13.43 3.98 12.91
N TYR A 149 -12.20 4.00 12.44
CA TYR A 149 -11.62 5.15 11.75
C TYR A 149 -11.83 5.00 10.25
N GLU A 150 -12.30 6.06 9.59
CA GLU A 150 -12.51 6.09 8.14
C GLU A 150 -11.68 7.17 7.47
N GLU A 151 -11.00 6.83 6.36
CA GLU A 151 -10.26 7.75 5.52
C GLU A 151 -10.61 7.56 4.04
N LEU A 152 -10.77 8.66 3.30
CA LEU A 152 -11.09 8.64 1.88
C LEU A 152 -9.83 8.88 1.04
N ILE A 153 -9.28 7.83 0.49
CA ILE A 153 -8.01 7.84 -0.26
C ILE A 153 -8.30 7.94 -1.76
N PRO A 154 -7.69 8.88 -2.50
CA PRO A 154 -7.83 8.95 -3.95
C PRO A 154 -7.39 7.66 -4.63
N LYS A 155 -8.10 7.19 -5.66
CA LYS A 155 -7.83 5.93 -6.37
C LYS A 155 -6.47 5.87 -7.08
N HIS A 156 -5.89 7.03 -7.38
CA HIS A 156 -4.56 7.10 -8.00
C HIS A 156 -3.42 6.83 -7.01
N ARG A 157 -3.70 6.84 -5.71
CA ARG A 157 -2.71 6.48 -4.68
C ARG A 157 -2.57 4.98 -4.56
N GLN A 158 -1.33 4.55 -4.47
CA GLN A 158 -1.01 3.17 -4.18
C GLN A 158 -1.16 2.93 -2.67
N LEU A 159 -1.97 1.95 -2.32
CA LEU A 159 -2.10 1.49 -0.94
C LEU A 159 -1.01 0.44 -0.66
N THR A 160 -0.42 0.52 0.51
CA THR A 160 0.62 -0.41 0.98
C THR A 160 0.05 -1.51 1.88
N VAL A 161 -1.24 -1.41 2.19
CA VAL A 161 -1.96 -2.33 3.09
C VAL A 161 -3.05 -3.09 2.36
N PHE A 162 -3.40 -4.25 2.89
CA PHE A 162 -4.38 -5.17 2.29
C PHE A 162 -5.63 -5.33 3.17
N GLU A 163 -6.70 -5.82 2.55
CA GLU A 163 -7.93 -6.19 3.26
C GLU A 163 -7.65 -7.23 4.35
N GLY A 164 -8.08 -6.97 5.58
CA GLY A 164 -7.87 -7.85 6.72
C GLY A 164 -6.49 -7.76 7.38
N GLU A 165 -5.60 -6.93 6.87
CA GLU A 165 -4.28 -6.70 7.45
C GLU A 165 -4.38 -5.93 8.76
N MET A 166 -3.52 -6.29 9.72
CA MET A 166 -3.41 -5.55 10.97
C MET A 166 -2.33 -4.49 10.86
N VAL A 167 -2.69 -3.25 11.15
CA VAL A 167 -1.77 -2.11 11.14
C VAL A 167 -1.60 -1.53 12.53
N ALA A 168 -0.40 -1.07 12.82
CA ALA A 168 -0.10 -0.33 14.03
C ALA A 168 -0.30 1.18 13.82
N LYS A 169 -0.64 1.90 14.90
CA LYS A 169 -0.70 3.37 14.86
C LYS A 169 0.60 3.97 14.33
N GLY A 170 0.48 4.83 13.33
CA GLY A 170 1.62 5.46 12.67
C GLY A 170 2.26 4.60 11.56
N GLU A 171 1.75 3.43 11.25
CA GLU A 171 2.19 2.63 10.10
C GLU A 171 1.78 3.26 8.78
N VAL A 172 2.61 3.08 7.74
CA VAL A 172 2.35 3.66 6.42
C VAL A 172 1.27 2.88 5.71
N VAL A 173 0.20 3.56 5.32
CA VAL A 173 -0.97 2.97 4.66
C VAL A 173 -0.99 3.25 3.17
N SER A 174 -0.42 4.38 2.74
CA SER A 174 -0.31 4.72 1.33
C SER A 174 1.07 5.27 1.00
N ASP A 175 1.46 5.14 -0.27
CA ASP A 175 2.69 5.72 -0.78
C ASP A 175 2.70 7.26 -0.67
N GLY A 176 3.89 7.82 -0.77
CA GLY A 176 4.14 9.25 -0.75
C GLY A 176 5.27 9.66 0.20
N PRO A 177 5.72 10.91 0.12
CA PRO A 177 6.71 11.45 1.04
C PRO A 177 6.12 11.60 2.44
N SER A 178 6.90 11.26 3.46
CA SER A 178 6.47 11.36 4.84
C SER A 178 6.27 12.82 5.27
N ASN A 179 5.18 13.08 5.99
CA ASN A 179 4.90 14.38 6.57
C ASN A 179 5.50 14.46 7.97
N PRO A 180 6.44 15.37 8.25
CA PRO A 180 7.04 15.50 9.58
C PRO A 180 6.03 15.72 10.72
N HIS A 181 4.96 16.44 10.43
CA HIS A 181 3.90 16.71 11.42
C HIS A 181 3.14 15.47 11.83
N ASP A 182 2.86 14.57 10.89
CA ASP A 182 2.16 13.32 11.18
C ASP A 182 3.08 12.33 11.91
N ILE A 183 4.37 12.31 11.57
CA ILE A 183 5.37 11.53 12.30
C ILE A 183 5.42 12.00 13.76
N LEU A 184 5.50 13.32 14.00
CA LEU A 184 5.54 13.86 15.36
C LEU A 184 4.28 13.48 16.14
N ARG A 185 3.11 13.65 15.52
CA ARG A 185 1.81 13.43 16.16
C ARG A 185 1.55 11.95 16.48
N LEU A 186 1.93 11.05 15.59
CA LEU A 186 1.58 9.62 15.70
C LEU A 186 2.69 8.78 16.31
N LYS A 187 3.95 9.08 15.99
CA LYS A 187 5.14 8.29 16.39
C LYS A 187 6.03 8.95 17.44
N GLY A 188 5.83 10.23 17.69
CA GLY A 188 6.57 10.98 18.69
C GLY A 188 7.88 11.59 18.20
N ILE A 189 8.55 12.32 19.12
CA ILE A 189 9.69 13.17 18.80
C ILE A 189 10.95 12.38 18.42
N GLU A 190 11.18 11.23 19.03
CA GLU A 190 12.37 10.40 18.75
C GLU A 190 12.35 9.90 17.30
N THR A 191 11.19 9.40 16.84
CA THR A 191 11.03 8.94 15.46
C THR A 191 11.17 10.09 14.47
N LEU A 192 10.65 11.27 14.81
CA LEU A 192 10.82 12.46 13.99
C LEU A 192 12.28 12.87 13.88
N ALA A 193 13.03 12.85 14.99
CA ALA A 193 14.46 13.19 15.00
C ALA A 193 15.25 12.23 14.11
N HIS A 194 15.00 10.92 14.23
CA HIS A 194 15.60 9.93 13.35
C HIS A 194 15.25 10.17 11.88
N TYR A 195 13.99 10.44 11.58
CA TYR A 195 13.55 10.72 10.21
C TYR A 195 14.30 11.92 9.62
N ILE A 196 14.32 13.06 10.32
CA ILE A 196 14.99 14.28 9.84
C ILE A 196 16.49 14.04 9.67
N THR A 197 17.13 13.35 10.62
CA THR A 197 18.57 13.06 10.55
C THR A 197 18.90 12.19 9.33
N ASN A 198 18.11 11.14 9.09
CA ASN A 198 18.30 10.26 7.94
C ASN A 198 18.11 10.99 6.62
N GLU A 199 17.03 11.78 6.49
CA GLU A 199 16.76 12.58 5.28
C GLU A 199 17.89 13.56 4.97
N ILE A 200 18.42 14.24 5.99
CA ILE A 200 19.54 15.16 5.83
C ILE A 200 20.81 14.40 5.41
N GLN A 201 21.10 13.28 6.06
CA GLN A 201 22.24 12.44 5.70
C GLN A 201 22.15 11.92 4.27
N GLU A 202 20.98 11.52 3.80
CA GLU A 202 20.77 11.10 2.41
C GLU A 202 21.08 12.22 1.42
N VAL A 203 20.64 13.44 1.70
CA VAL A 203 20.95 14.61 0.85
C VAL A 203 22.46 14.85 0.75
N TYR A 204 23.18 14.79 1.87
CA TYR A 204 24.63 15.04 1.88
C TYR A 204 25.44 13.86 1.33
N ARG A 205 24.96 12.63 1.48
CA ARG A 205 25.63 11.45 0.91
C ARG A 205 25.63 11.43 -0.61
N LEU A 206 24.66 12.08 -1.24
CA LEU A 206 24.54 12.17 -2.70
C LEU A 206 25.35 13.34 -3.30
N GLN A 207 25.97 14.16 -2.49
CA GLN A 207 26.85 15.26 -2.88
C GLN A 207 28.31 14.91 -2.62
#